data_8ea79d51fc32a5a87b74c0b1afcafaf1
#
_entry.id   8ea79d51fc32a5a87b74c0b1afcafaf1
#
_cell.length_a   1.000
_cell.length_b   1.000
_cell.length_c   1.000
_cell.angle_alpha   90.00
_cell.angle_beta   90.00
_cell.angle_gamma   90.00
#
_symmetry.space_group_name_H-M   'P 1'
#
loop_
_entity.id
_entity.type
_entity.pdbx_description
1 polymer ?
#
loop_
_entity_poly.entity_id
_entity_poly.type
_entity_poly.pdbx_seq_one_letter_code
_entity_poly.pdbx_strand_id
1 'polypeptide(L)'
;AESEEKQAEEADSRKALNISGASPDSIAFVNAHGTGTPDNDRVESKVFSELLPGIPFVSTKGFTGHTLGAAGAIEAAFTVACLERSMIPGSAGFTNPDPDLPATPVSIPTAVKGSMAISQSLAFGGCNSVLIFGNGRE
;
A
#
# COMPACT_ATOMS: atom_id res chain seq x y z
N ALA A 1 10.81 -0.05 -19.04
CA ALA A 1 9.44 0.00 -18.51
C ALA A 1 9.43 -0.27 -16.99
N GLU A 2 9.79 -1.45 -16.49
CA GLU A 2 9.79 -1.77 -15.04
C GLU A 2 10.62 -0.78 -14.19
N SER A 3 11.79 -0.36 -14.68
CA SER A 3 12.63 0.59 -13.95
C SER A 3 12.03 2.00 -13.89
N GLU A 4 11.32 2.41 -14.93
CA GLU A 4 10.65 3.72 -14.99
C GLU A 4 9.41 3.75 -14.12
N GLU A 5 8.61 2.69 -14.14
CA GLU A 5 7.43 2.56 -13.27
C GLU A 5 7.83 2.54 -11.80
N LYS A 6 8.86 1.78 -11.43
CA LYS A 6 9.41 1.76 -10.07
C LYS A 6 9.89 3.14 -9.63
N GLN A 7 10.64 3.85 -10.48
CA GLN A 7 11.13 5.19 -10.17
C GLN A 7 10.00 6.20 -9.97
N ALA A 8 8.95 6.12 -10.79
CA ALA A 8 7.78 6.99 -10.66
C ALA A 8 7.02 6.72 -9.35
N GLU A 9 6.74 5.46 -9.04
CA GLU A 9 6.08 5.08 -7.80
C GLU A 9 6.88 5.49 -6.56
N GLU A 10 8.19 5.21 -6.56
CA GLU A 10 9.08 5.58 -5.47
C GLU A 10 9.11 7.09 -5.26
N ALA A 11 9.20 7.87 -6.35
CA ALA A 11 9.21 9.33 -6.30
C ALA A 11 7.90 9.88 -5.72
N ASP A 12 6.75 9.35 -6.14
CA ASP A 12 5.44 9.77 -5.66
C ASP A 12 5.24 9.43 -4.18
N SER A 13 5.66 8.24 -3.75
CA SER A 13 5.61 7.82 -2.36
C SER A 13 6.53 8.67 -1.47
N ARG A 14 7.76 8.97 -1.89
CA ARG A 14 8.67 9.88 -1.19
C ARG A 14 8.11 11.28 -1.08
N LYS A 15 7.50 11.78 -2.16
CA LYS A 15 6.86 13.10 -2.17
C LYS A 15 5.70 13.17 -1.18
N ALA A 16 4.84 12.16 -1.15
CA ALA A 16 3.73 12.10 -0.21
C ALA A 16 4.22 12.07 1.25
N LEU A 17 5.22 11.25 1.56
CA LEU A 17 5.85 11.20 2.89
C LEU A 17 6.43 12.56 3.29
N ASN A 18 7.16 13.22 2.40
CA ASN A 18 7.73 14.53 2.66
C ASN A 18 6.68 15.61 2.91
N ILE A 19 5.63 15.65 2.09
CA ILE A 19 4.54 16.66 2.23
C ILE A 19 3.76 16.44 3.53
N SER A 20 3.51 15.20 3.91
CA SER A 20 2.76 14.87 5.13
C SER A 20 3.58 15.07 6.41
N GLY A 21 4.91 15.17 6.30
CA GLY A 21 5.80 15.14 7.46
C GLY A 21 5.87 13.76 8.14
N ALA A 22 5.32 12.73 7.50
CA ALA A 22 5.34 11.37 8.04
C ALA A 22 6.76 10.78 7.97
N SER A 23 7.18 10.18 9.08
CA SER A 23 8.36 9.30 9.08
C SER A 23 7.89 7.84 8.85
N PRO A 24 8.76 6.96 8.34
CA PRO A 24 8.42 5.54 8.22
C PRO A 24 7.89 4.93 9.52
N ASP A 25 8.41 5.35 10.67
CA ASP A 25 8.00 4.86 11.99
C ASP A 25 6.56 5.23 12.36
N SER A 26 6.00 6.28 11.75
CA SER A 26 4.60 6.68 11.96
C SER A 26 3.60 5.93 11.08
N ILE A 27 4.07 5.20 10.07
CA ILE A 27 3.22 4.46 9.14
C ILE A 27 2.85 3.11 9.73
N ALA A 28 1.56 2.91 9.96
CA ALA A 28 1.02 1.67 10.49
C ALA A 28 0.96 0.56 9.43
N PHE A 29 0.55 0.91 8.22
CA PHE A 29 0.42 -0.04 7.10
C PHE A 29 0.26 0.69 5.77
N VAL A 30 0.36 -0.09 4.69
CA VAL A 30 0.03 0.35 3.32
C VAL A 30 -1.14 -0.48 2.80
N ASN A 31 -2.15 0.19 2.24
CA ASN A 31 -3.11 -0.42 1.35
C ASN A 31 -2.60 -0.28 -0.08
N ALA A 32 -2.02 -1.35 -0.59
CA ALA A 32 -1.35 -1.39 -1.88
C ALA A 32 -2.33 -1.29 -3.05
N HIS A 33 -1.85 -0.84 -4.19
CA HIS A 33 -2.61 -0.96 -5.44
C HIS A 33 -2.94 -2.43 -5.73
N GLY A 34 -1.95 -3.32 -5.66
CA GLY A 34 -2.12 -4.75 -5.50
C GLY A 34 -3.08 -5.41 -6.48
N THR A 35 -2.83 -5.28 -7.78
CA THR A 35 -3.69 -5.84 -8.83
C THR A 35 -3.54 -7.36 -8.99
N GLY A 36 -2.53 -7.96 -8.37
CA GLY A 36 -2.23 -9.39 -8.54
C GLY A 36 -1.60 -9.70 -9.90
N THR A 37 -1.05 -8.71 -10.58
CA THR A 37 -0.31 -8.88 -11.82
C THR A 37 1.18 -8.93 -11.54
N PRO A 38 1.96 -9.77 -12.26
CA PRO A 38 3.39 -9.94 -11.98
C PRO A 38 4.18 -8.65 -12.00
N ASP A 39 3.91 -7.76 -12.94
CA ASP A 39 4.66 -6.51 -13.10
C ASP A 39 4.35 -5.53 -11.96
N ASN A 40 3.07 -5.32 -11.65
CA ASN A 40 2.67 -4.44 -10.55
C ASN A 40 3.19 -4.96 -9.20
N ASP A 41 2.99 -6.23 -8.91
CA ASP A 41 3.38 -6.82 -7.63
C ASP A 41 4.89 -6.77 -7.42
N ARG A 42 5.66 -6.95 -8.49
CA ARG A 42 7.12 -6.82 -8.46
C ARG A 42 7.56 -5.38 -8.16
N VAL A 43 6.93 -4.39 -8.78
CA VAL A 43 7.25 -2.97 -8.58
C VAL A 43 6.90 -2.55 -7.16
N GLU A 44 5.67 -2.76 -6.72
CA GLU A 44 5.23 -2.40 -5.36
C GLU A 44 6.06 -3.09 -4.28
N SER A 45 6.32 -4.39 -4.43
CA SER A 45 7.13 -5.15 -3.47
C SER A 45 8.54 -4.58 -3.30
N LYS A 46 9.19 -4.15 -4.39
CA LYS A 46 10.51 -3.51 -4.34
C LYS A 46 10.43 -2.14 -3.65
N VAL A 47 9.47 -1.30 -4.03
CA VAL A 47 9.30 0.02 -3.43
C VAL A 47 9.04 -0.08 -1.93
N PHE A 48 8.15 -0.96 -1.51
CA PHE A 48 7.86 -1.15 -0.08
C PHE A 48 9.06 -1.67 0.71
N SER A 49 9.82 -2.60 0.14
CA SER A 49 11.02 -3.12 0.81
C SER A 49 12.12 -2.06 0.98
N GLU A 50 12.21 -1.11 0.06
CA GLU A 50 13.22 -0.05 0.07
C GLU A 50 12.81 1.18 0.90
N LEU A 51 11.55 1.64 0.76
CA LEU A 51 11.04 2.85 1.42
C LEU A 51 10.46 2.60 2.80
N LEU A 52 9.81 1.48 2.98
CA LEU A 52 9.00 1.14 4.15
C LEU A 52 9.34 -0.26 4.68
N PRO A 53 10.63 -0.55 4.92
CA PRO A 53 11.04 -1.89 5.35
C PRO A 53 10.34 -2.28 6.65
N GLY A 54 9.76 -3.48 6.65
CA GLY A 54 9.05 -4.02 7.81
C GLY A 54 7.65 -3.47 8.05
N ILE A 55 7.18 -2.51 7.26
CA ILE A 55 5.81 -2.01 7.36
C ILE A 55 4.86 -3.02 6.70
N PRO A 56 3.82 -3.49 7.41
CA PRO A 56 2.87 -4.43 6.84
C PRO A 56 2.03 -3.77 5.74
N PHE A 57 1.67 -4.55 4.74
CA PHE A 57 0.76 -4.08 3.69
C PHE A 57 -0.28 -5.14 3.33
N VAL A 58 -1.37 -4.67 2.78
CA VAL A 58 -2.52 -5.46 2.33
C VAL A 58 -3.02 -4.90 1.00
N SER A 59 -3.63 -5.73 0.18
CA SER A 59 -4.46 -5.27 -0.93
C SER A 59 -5.92 -5.63 -0.68
N THR A 60 -6.78 -4.63 -0.64
CA THR A 60 -8.22 -4.84 -0.46
C THR A 60 -8.93 -5.25 -1.75
N LYS A 61 -8.25 -5.23 -2.90
CA LYS A 61 -8.80 -5.70 -4.18
C LYS A 61 -9.18 -7.19 -4.18
N GLY A 62 -8.56 -7.99 -3.33
CA GLY A 62 -8.97 -9.38 -3.14
C GLY A 62 -10.40 -9.53 -2.63
N PHE A 63 -10.93 -8.53 -1.92
CA PHE A 63 -12.30 -8.50 -1.41
C PHE A 63 -13.28 -7.85 -2.38
N THR A 64 -12.87 -6.77 -3.04
CA THR A 64 -13.76 -5.90 -3.84
C THR A 64 -13.65 -6.11 -5.34
N GLY A 65 -12.58 -6.72 -5.82
CA GLY A 65 -12.16 -6.63 -7.20
C GLY A 65 -11.57 -5.25 -7.53
N HIS A 66 -11.11 -5.10 -8.75
CA HIS A 66 -10.65 -3.82 -9.27
C HIS A 66 -11.85 -2.96 -9.70
N THR A 67 -12.23 -2.01 -8.87
CA THR A 67 -13.41 -1.16 -9.10
C THR A 67 -13.14 0.03 -10.03
N LEU A 68 -12.06 -0.01 -10.79
CA LEU A 68 -11.67 1.00 -11.80
C LEU A 68 -11.65 2.42 -11.22
N GLY A 69 -12.44 3.34 -11.76
CA GLY A 69 -12.46 4.73 -11.32
C GLY A 69 -12.90 4.93 -9.86
N ALA A 70 -13.56 3.97 -9.25
CA ALA A 70 -13.95 4.02 -7.83
C ALA A 70 -12.89 3.43 -6.89
N ALA A 71 -11.85 2.77 -7.40
CA ALA A 71 -10.87 2.02 -6.61
C ALA A 71 -10.22 2.90 -5.53
N GLY A 72 -9.72 4.06 -5.91
CA GLY A 72 -9.03 4.96 -4.98
C GLY A 72 -9.91 5.40 -3.81
N ALA A 73 -11.18 5.71 -4.05
CA ALA A 73 -12.11 6.13 -3.00
C ALA A 73 -12.50 4.96 -2.08
N ILE A 74 -12.75 3.79 -2.64
CA ILE A 74 -13.10 2.58 -1.86
C ILE A 74 -11.90 2.16 -1.00
N GLU A 75 -10.72 2.12 -1.56
CA GLU A 75 -9.49 1.77 -0.85
C GLU A 75 -9.13 2.79 0.23
N ALA A 76 -9.36 4.08 -0.02
CA ALA A 76 -9.21 5.12 0.98
C ALA A 76 -10.14 4.90 2.18
N ALA A 77 -11.42 4.57 1.93
CA ALA A 77 -12.37 4.27 2.99
C ALA A 77 -11.95 3.05 3.83
N PHE A 78 -11.48 1.98 3.20
CA PHE A 78 -10.92 0.82 3.92
C PHE A 78 -9.68 1.19 4.72
N THR A 79 -8.79 2.01 4.17
CA THR A 79 -7.57 2.45 4.84
C THR A 79 -7.90 3.22 6.12
N VAL A 80 -8.83 4.16 6.06
CA VAL A 80 -9.29 4.92 7.24
C VAL A 80 -9.91 3.98 8.27
N ALA A 81 -10.81 3.08 7.87
CA ALA A 81 -11.46 2.14 8.78
C ALA A 81 -10.47 1.18 9.46
N CYS A 82 -9.45 0.73 8.75
CA CYS A 82 -8.39 -0.12 9.30
C CYS A 82 -7.50 0.66 10.27
N LEU A 83 -7.14 1.90 9.92
CA LEU A 83 -6.32 2.76 10.77
C LEU A 83 -7.01 3.06 12.10
N GLU A 84 -8.30 3.39 12.08
CA GLU A 84 -9.10 3.63 13.29
C GLU A 84 -9.15 2.40 14.21
N ARG A 85 -9.17 1.21 13.63
CA ARG A 85 -9.20 -0.07 14.37
C ARG A 85 -7.83 -0.59 14.77
N SER A 86 -6.75 0.01 14.26
CA SER A 86 -5.37 -0.50 14.40
C SER A 86 -5.24 -1.97 13.96
N MET A 87 -5.94 -2.35 12.92
CA MET A 87 -6.02 -3.72 12.40
C MET A 87 -6.21 -3.71 10.89
N ILE A 88 -5.47 -4.56 10.19
CA ILE A 88 -5.69 -4.83 8.77
C ILE A 88 -6.12 -6.28 8.56
N PRO A 89 -6.98 -6.55 7.58
CA PRO A 89 -7.34 -7.92 7.22
C PRO A 89 -6.17 -8.62 6.53
N GLY A 90 -6.21 -9.95 6.46
CA GLY A 90 -5.36 -10.68 5.53
C GLY A 90 -5.73 -10.37 4.08
N SER A 91 -4.78 -10.43 3.18
CA SER A 91 -5.03 -10.24 1.75
C SER A 91 -5.83 -11.41 1.20
N ALA A 92 -7.08 -11.16 0.81
CA ALA A 92 -7.96 -12.21 0.29
C ALA A 92 -7.41 -12.80 -1.00
N GLY A 93 -7.40 -14.13 -1.09
CA GLY A 93 -6.86 -14.86 -2.23
C GLY A 93 -5.34 -15.06 -2.20
N PHE A 94 -4.61 -14.42 -1.27
CA PHE A 94 -3.17 -14.63 -1.10
C PHE A 94 -2.91 -15.93 -0.32
N THR A 95 -2.29 -16.90 -0.98
CA THR A 95 -2.02 -18.22 -0.40
C THR A 95 -0.55 -18.61 -0.41
N ASN A 96 0.17 -18.25 -1.47
CA ASN A 96 1.57 -18.60 -1.64
C ASN A 96 2.41 -17.36 -1.93
N PRO A 97 3.38 -17.05 -1.06
CA PRO A 97 4.31 -15.97 -1.35
C PRO A 97 5.19 -16.32 -2.56
N ASP A 98 5.44 -15.33 -3.41
CA ASP A 98 6.43 -15.44 -4.48
C ASP A 98 7.83 -15.26 -3.86
N PRO A 99 8.72 -16.27 -3.93
CA PRO A 99 10.04 -16.18 -3.34
C PRO A 99 10.96 -15.14 -4.00
N ASP A 100 10.64 -14.72 -5.21
CA ASP A 100 11.39 -13.71 -5.95
C ASP A 100 11.03 -12.27 -5.57
N LEU A 101 9.97 -12.08 -4.77
CA LEU A 101 9.55 -10.76 -4.31
C LEU A 101 10.12 -10.43 -2.92
N PRO A 102 10.73 -9.23 -2.73
CA PRO A 102 11.39 -8.87 -1.48
C PRO A 102 10.42 -8.55 -0.33
N ALA A 103 9.16 -8.27 -0.63
CA ALA A 103 8.12 -8.03 0.37
C ALA A 103 6.83 -8.76 -0.02
N THR A 104 6.11 -9.25 1.00
CA THR A 104 4.85 -9.98 0.82
C THR A 104 3.73 -9.35 1.64
N PRO A 105 2.49 -9.35 1.13
CA PRO A 105 1.36 -8.83 1.88
C PRO A 105 1.04 -9.73 3.09
N VAL A 106 0.33 -9.18 4.06
CA VAL A 106 -0.15 -10.00 5.19
C VAL A 106 -1.20 -11.01 4.72
N SER A 107 -1.11 -12.23 5.23
CA SER A 107 -2.02 -13.34 4.88
C SER A 107 -3.14 -13.55 5.89
N ILE A 108 -3.02 -12.98 7.08
CA ILE A 108 -3.98 -13.09 8.19
C ILE A 108 -4.29 -11.71 8.76
N PRO A 109 -5.41 -11.52 9.47
CA PRO A 109 -5.68 -10.29 10.20
C PRO A 109 -4.49 -9.93 11.11
N THR A 110 -3.99 -8.70 10.98
CA THR A 110 -2.75 -8.26 11.59
C THR A 110 -2.96 -6.95 12.34
N ALA A 111 -2.59 -6.93 13.62
CA ALA A 111 -2.55 -5.70 14.40
C ALA A 111 -1.41 -4.81 13.89
N VAL A 112 -1.69 -3.51 13.79
CA VAL A 112 -0.72 -2.53 13.26
C VAL A 112 -0.51 -1.41 14.27
N LYS A 113 0.67 -0.82 14.23
CA LYS A 113 1.06 0.30 15.11
C LYS A 113 1.50 1.49 14.26
N GLY A 114 1.00 2.65 14.58
CA GLY A 114 1.31 3.91 13.92
C GLY A 114 0.09 4.80 13.87
N SER A 115 0.32 6.09 13.65
CA SER A 115 -0.74 7.10 13.59
C SER A 115 -1.18 7.42 12.17
N MET A 116 -0.49 6.90 11.17
CA MET A 116 -0.73 7.17 9.76
C MET A 116 -0.79 5.88 8.95
N ALA A 117 -1.48 5.93 7.82
CA ALA A 117 -1.53 4.83 6.85
C ALA A 117 -1.51 5.39 5.42
N ILE A 118 -1.01 4.58 4.51
CA ILE A 118 -0.91 4.92 3.08
C ILE A 118 -1.96 4.15 2.29
N SER A 119 -2.64 4.83 1.37
CA SER A 119 -3.43 4.20 0.31
C SER A 119 -2.83 4.59 -1.04
N GLN A 120 -2.48 3.59 -1.84
CA GLN A 120 -1.76 3.77 -3.09
C GLN A 120 -2.58 3.30 -4.27
N SER A 121 -2.60 4.11 -5.31
CA SER A 121 -3.26 3.80 -6.59
C SER A 121 -2.29 4.09 -7.73
N LEU A 122 -2.04 3.09 -8.54
CA LEU A 122 -1.16 3.17 -9.71
C LEU A 122 -2.01 3.04 -10.98
N ALA A 123 -1.72 3.83 -11.98
CA ALA A 123 -2.42 3.78 -13.24
C ALA A 123 -1.46 3.85 -14.42
N PHE A 124 -1.90 3.31 -15.55
CA PHE A 124 -1.15 3.36 -16.79
C PHE A 124 -0.76 4.80 -17.15
N GLY A 125 0.44 4.96 -17.69
CA GLY A 125 0.96 6.27 -18.10
C GLY A 125 1.53 7.09 -16.93
N GLY A 126 1.76 6.47 -15.77
CA GLY A 126 2.39 7.14 -14.62
C GLY A 126 1.47 8.09 -13.84
N CYS A 127 0.16 7.95 -14.01
CA CYS A 127 -0.82 8.69 -13.21
C CYS A 127 -1.01 8.02 -11.84
N ASN A 128 -0.03 8.19 -10.96
CA ASN A 128 -0.06 7.60 -9.63
C ASN A 128 -0.69 8.54 -8.60
N SER A 129 -1.29 7.96 -7.57
CA SER A 129 -1.83 8.70 -6.42
C SER A 129 -1.42 8.01 -5.14
N VAL A 130 -0.83 8.75 -4.22
CA VAL A 130 -0.46 8.27 -2.89
C VAL A 130 -1.13 9.16 -1.86
N LEU A 131 -2.04 8.59 -1.08
CA LEU A 131 -2.76 9.28 -0.02
C LEU A 131 -2.22 8.82 1.33
N ILE A 132 -1.97 9.77 2.22
CA ILE A 132 -1.58 9.48 3.61
C ILE A 132 -2.68 9.99 4.53
N PHE A 133 -3.21 9.07 5.34
CA PHE A 133 -4.23 9.34 6.33
C PHE A 133 -3.63 9.31 7.73
N GLY A 134 -3.99 10.28 8.56
CA GLY A 134 -3.64 10.30 9.98
C GLY A 134 -4.88 10.16 10.85
N ASN A 135 -4.75 9.49 11.99
CA ASN A 135 -5.85 9.32 12.96
C ASN A 135 -5.89 10.43 14.03
N GLY A 136 -5.03 11.44 13.91
CA GLY A 136 -4.95 12.56 14.86
C GLY A 136 -4.42 12.18 16.26
N ARG A 137 -3.89 10.97 16.43
CA ARG A 137 -3.25 10.53 17.68
C ARG A 137 -1.73 10.77 17.54
N GLU A 138 -1.18 11.53 18.46
CA GLU A 138 0.27 11.72 18.60
C GLU A 138 0.91 10.55 19.31
#